data_cf48a6d863b9413db408fd01cbe56e53
#
_entry.id   cf48a6d863b9413db408fd01cbe56e53
#
_cell.length_a   1.000
_cell.length_b   1.000
_cell.length_c   1.000
_cell.angle_alpha   90.00
_cell.angle_beta   90.00
_cell.angle_gamma   90.00
#
_symmetry.space_group_name_H-M   'P 1'
#
loop_
_entity.id
_entity.type
_entity.pdbx_description
1 polymer ?
#
loop_
_entity_poly.entity_id
_entity_poly.type
_entity_poly.pdbx_seq_one_letter_code
_entity_poly.pdbx_strand_id
1 'polypeptide(L)'
;MSTNLKELLNSGITELSPYEPGKPIEDLERELGLKDIVKIASNENPIGPSPLALKKIKDCLEDLHRYPDGNSFNLKRVLSDKFNLQENRLTIGNGSNDIIEFVSRCFLSSSDSAVFSQYAFAIYPLVIQALGAEGIVSPATNWSHDLEKMLSSIKSNTKIIFIANPNNPTGTFLPKEELLDFSSRVPENILVFLDQAYFDYSSYEEEDITFQDIEEYPNLLISRTFSKAYGLAGLRVGFSYSSLEMADYLNRIRQPFNVNSLAQIAAETALSDQNHLLKSLKLNTTEKQILYKEFDSLGFEYIPSLANFICFDCKGDADELFQSFLEEGIIVRSMRVYGMPNHLRITIGTKEENLKFINALRKLTNG
;
A
#
# COMPACT_ATOMS: atom_id res chain seq x y z
N MET A 1 -44.32 -6.02 8.67
CA MET A 1 -43.50 -4.79 8.83
C MET A 1 -42.16 -5.08 8.22
N SER A 2 -41.75 -4.36 7.19
CA SER A 2 -40.35 -4.52 6.64
C SER A 2 -39.40 -3.82 7.62
N THR A 3 -38.45 -4.56 8.13
CA THR A 3 -37.40 -3.99 8.98
C THR A 3 -36.61 -2.98 8.16
N ASN A 4 -36.54 -1.73 8.62
CA ASN A 4 -35.69 -0.71 7.98
C ASN A 4 -34.25 -0.92 8.43
N LEU A 5 -33.47 -1.73 7.70
CA LEU A 5 -32.09 -2.04 8.01
C LEU A 5 -31.22 -0.79 8.12
N LYS A 6 -31.59 0.29 7.43
CA LYS A 6 -30.86 1.57 7.46
C LYS A 6 -30.79 2.18 8.86
N GLU A 7 -31.82 1.97 9.68
CA GLU A 7 -31.87 2.45 11.07
C GLU A 7 -30.95 1.65 12.03
N LEU A 8 -30.52 0.46 11.61
CA LEU A 8 -29.62 -0.40 12.39
C LEU A 8 -28.15 -0.23 12.02
N LEU A 9 -27.87 0.51 10.94
CA LEU A 9 -26.49 0.71 10.47
C LEU A 9 -25.71 1.69 11.37
N ASN A 10 -24.39 1.46 11.47
CA ASN A 10 -23.48 2.51 11.92
C ASN A 10 -23.60 3.70 10.93
N SER A 11 -23.68 4.92 11.45
CA SER A 11 -23.88 6.14 10.66
C SER A 11 -22.84 6.32 9.54
N GLY A 12 -21.60 5.87 9.76
CA GLY A 12 -20.53 5.93 8.76
C GLY A 12 -20.73 5.04 7.53
N ILE A 13 -21.56 3.98 7.64
CA ILE A 13 -21.73 2.99 6.56
C ILE A 13 -22.72 3.49 5.50
N THR A 14 -23.66 4.33 5.86
CA THR A 14 -24.79 4.72 4.95
C THR A 14 -24.29 5.35 3.65
N GLU A 15 -23.26 6.18 3.72
CA GLU A 15 -22.69 6.92 2.57
C GLU A 15 -21.35 6.33 2.10
N LEU A 16 -20.95 5.17 2.64
CA LEU A 16 -19.68 4.54 2.28
C LEU A 16 -19.80 3.88 0.91
N SER A 17 -18.96 4.31 -0.03
CA SER A 17 -18.82 3.63 -1.32
C SER A 17 -17.84 2.46 -1.21
N PRO A 18 -18.16 1.28 -1.77
CA PRO A 18 -17.21 0.17 -1.82
C PRO A 18 -15.91 0.57 -2.52
N TYR A 19 -14.80 0.01 -2.06
CA TYR A 19 -13.53 0.14 -2.78
C TYR A 19 -13.65 -0.48 -4.18
N GLU A 20 -13.30 0.29 -5.20
CA GLU A 20 -13.29 -0.19 -6.59
C GLU A 20 -11.91 -0.81 -6.90
N PRO A 21 -11.81 -2.15 -7.05
CA PRO A 21 -10.57 -2.79 -7.44
C PRO A 21 -10.20 -2.46 -8.89
N GLY A 22 -8.92 -2.66 -9.25
CA GLY A 22 -8.54 -2.63 -10.66
C GLY A 22 -9.21 -3.75 -11.46
N LYS A 23 -9.47 -3.52 -12.77
CA LYS A 23 -10.12 -4.49 -13.66
C LYS A 23 -9.36 -5.83 -13.66
N PRO A 24 -10.04 -6.98 -13.44
CA PRO A 24 -9.43 -8.30 -13.59
C PRO A 24 -9.06 -8.61 -15.06
N ILE A 25 -8.03 -9.43 -15.27
CA ILE A 25 -7.64 -9.87 -16.62
C ILE A 25 -8.77 -10.68 -17.27
N GLU A 26 -9.36 -11.58 -16.52
CA GLU A 26 -10.44 -12.49 -16.97
C GLU A 26 -11.69 -11.71 -17.39
N ASP A 27 -11.95 -10.55 -16.83
CA ASP A 27 -13.06 -9.70 -17.23
C ASP A 27 -12.80 -9.09 -18.62
N LEU A 28 -11.58 -8.56 -18.83
CA LEU A 28 -11.21 -8.00 -20.12
C LEU A 28 -11.15 -9.05 -21.23
N GLU A 29 -10.65 -10.27 -20.91
CA GLU A 29 -10.69 -11.41 -21.83
C GLU A 29 -12.12 -11.75 -22.28
N ARG A 30 -13.07 -11.77 -21.34
CA ARG A 30 -14.48 -12.07 -21.66
C ARG A 30 -15.16 -10.97 -22.46
N GLU A 31 -14.86 -9.70 -22.17
CA GLU A 31 -15.49 -8.55 -22.82
C GLU A 31 -14.99 -8.32 -24.24
N LEU A 32 -13.67 -8.41 -24.46
CA LEU A 32 -13.04 -8.03 -25.72
C LEU A 32 -12.48 -9.23 -26.52
N GLY A 33 -12.46 -10.44 -25.96
CA GLY A 33 -11.93 -11.63 -26.61
C GLY A 33 -10.41 -11.62 -26.79
N LEU A 34 -9.69 -10.75 -26.07
CA LEU A 34 -8.24 -10.61 -26.13
C LEU A 34 -7.56 -11.74 -25.36
N LYS A 35 -6.40 -12.21 -25.83
CA LYS A 35 -5.64 -13.31 -25.19
C LYS A 35 -4.29 -12.90 -24.62
N ASP A 36 -3.74 -11.79 -25.05
CA ASP A 36 -2.43 -11.31 -24.62
C ASP A 36 -2.59 -10.01 -23.84
N ILE A 37 -3.10 -10.12 -22.62
CA ILE A 37 -3.38 -8.97 -21.76
C ILE A 37 -2.22 -8.74 -20.80
N VAL A 38 -1.78 -7.48 -20.69
CA VAL A 38 -0.83 -7.02 -19.70
C VAL A 38 -1.56 -6.21 -18.62
N LYS A 39 -1.41 -6.61 -17.36
CA LYS A 39 -1.99 -5.88 -16.22
C LYS A 39 -0.88 -5.22 -15.41
N ILE A 40 -0.77 -3.92 -15.53
CA ILE A 40 0.15 -3.05 -14.78
C ILE A 40 -0.62 -2.00 -13.95
N ALA A 41 -1.62 -2.45 -13.20
CA ALA A 41 -2.61 -1.61 -12.53
C ALA A 41 -2.55 -1.63 -11.00
N SER A 42 -2.04 -2.72 -10.39
CA SER A 42 -2.25 -2.99 -8.96
C SER A 42 -0.96 -2.98 -8.12
N ASN A 43 0.12 -2.46 -8.66
CA ASN A 43 1.42 -2.36 -7.99
C ASN A 43 1.92 -3.73 -7.49
N GLU A 44 1.67 -4.77 -8.29
CA GLU A 44 2.14 -6.13 -8.05
C GLU A 44 3.63 -6.24 -8.44
N ASN A 45 4.31 -7.26 -7.92
CA ASN A 45 5.69 -7.54 -8.33
C ASN A 45 5.70 -8.35 -9.62
N PRO A 46 6.24 -7.85 -10.74
CA PRO A 46 6.17 -8.53 -12.03
C PRO A 46 6.97 -9.82 -12.11
N ILE A 47 7.99 -10.02 -11.26
CA ILE A 47 8.74 -11.29 -11.20
C ILE A 47 8.11 -12.33 -10.26
N GLY A 48 7.01 -11.97 -9.60
CA GLY A 48 6.28 -12.85 -8.68
C GLY A 48 7.03 -13.16 -7.39
N PRO A 49 6.60 -14.20 -6.66
CA PRO A 49 7.17 -14.60 -5.39
C PRO A 49 8.49 -15.36 -5.55
N SER A 50 9.30 -15.37 -4.48
CA SER A 50 10.51 -16.19 -4.40
C SER A 50 10.23 -17.67 -4.73
N PRO A 51 11.04 -18.31 -5.60
CA PRO A 51 10.95 -19.75 -5.87
C PRO A 51 11.11 -20.61 -4.61
N LEU A 52 11.90 -20.15 -3.62
CA LEU A 52 12.05 -20.82 -2.34
C LEU A 52 10.75 -20.78 -1.53
N ALA A 53 10.07 -19.62 -1.52
CA ALA A 53 8.76 -19.47 -0.87
C ALA A 53 7.71 -20.37 -1.54
N LEU A 54 7.65 -20.41 -2.87
CA LEU A 54 6.75 -21.30 -3.61
C LEU A 54 6.98 -22.79 -3.29
N LYS A 55 8.25 -23.19 -3.17
CA LYS A 55 8.59 -24.57 -2.78
C LYS A 55 8.06 -24.88 -1.38
N LYS A 56 8.30 -23.99 -0.41
CA LYS A 56 7.82 -24.17 0.97
C LYS A 56 6.29 -24.22 1.06
N ILE A 57 5.57 -23.41 0.30
CA ILE A 57 4.11 -23.48 0.19
C ILE A 57 3.67 -24.88 -0.25
N LYS A 58 4.28 -25.44 -1.31
CA LYS A 58 3.94 -26.77 -1.82
C LYS A 58 4.14 -27.86 -0.77
N ASP A 59 5.21 -27.77 0.03
CA ASP A 59 5.53 -28.72 1.09
C ASP A 59 4.48 -28.72 2.23
N CYS A 60 3.65 -27.66 2.35
CA CYS A 60 2.69 -27.48 3.46
C CYS A 60 1.22 -27.61 3.01
N LEU A 61 0.94 -27.95 1.75
CA LEU A 61 -0.45 -28.04 1.27
C LEU A 61 -1.27 -29.14 1.95
N GLU A 62 -0.66 -30.22 2.39
CA GLU A 62 -1.35 -31.35 3.07
C GLU A 62 -1.87 -30.97 4.46
N ASP A 63 -1.32 -29.92 5.09
CA ASP A 63 -1.68 -29.46 6.43
C ASP A 63 -2.79 -28.38 6.45
N LEU A 64 -3.39 -28.03 5.30
CA LEU A 64 -4.41 -26.98 5.19
C LEU A 64 -5.68 -27.23 6.00
N HIS A 65 -5.91 -28.45 6.48
CA HIS A 65 -7.03 -28.81 7.34
C HIS A 65 -6.85 -28.34 8.81
N ARG A 66 -5.68 -27.77 9.14
CA ARG A 66 -5.36 -27.24 10.47
C ARG A 66 -5.36 -25.72 10.49
N TYR A 67 -5.74 -25.16 11.64
CA TYR A 67 -5.57 -23.73 11.86
C TYR A 67 -4.09 -23.34 11.83
N PRO A 68 -3.75 -22.12 11.37
CA PRO A 68 -2.39 -21.59 11.45
C PRO A 68 -1.97 -21.34 12.90
N ASP A 69 -0.66 -21.08 13.12
CA ASP A 69 -0.21 -20.51 14.38
C ASP A 69 -0.83 -19.11 14.59
N GLY A 70 -1.71 -19.01 15.59
CA GLY A 70 -2.40 -17.77 15.90
C GLY A 70 -1.48 -16.63 16.38
N ASN A 71 -0.28 -16.95 16.86
CA ASN A 71 0.71 -15.98 17.32
C ASN A 71 1.76 -15.63 16.26
N SER A 72 1.81 -16.39 15.15
CA SER A 72 2.82 -16.25 14.10
C SER A 72 4.25 -16.29 14.66
N PHE A 73 4.51 -17.21 15.58
CA PHE A 73 5.74 -17.26 16.37
C PHE A 73 6.99 -17.30 15.49
N ASN A 74 7.05 -18.21 14.50
CA ASN A 74 8.20 -18.34 13.62
C ASN A 74 8.41 -17.07 12.78
N LEU A 75 7.35 -16.49 12.22
CA LEU A 75 7.44 -15.26 11.43
C LEU A 75 7.94 -14.09 12.30
N LYS A 76 7.41 -13.93 13.53
CA LYS A 76 7.89 -12.89 14.46
C LYS A 76 9.36 -13.06 14.79
N ARG A 77 9.82 -14.29 15.02
CA ARG A 77 11.22 -14.59 15.29
C ARG A 77 12.11 -14.21 14.09
N VAL A 78 11.72 -14.60 12.87
CA VAL A 78 12.50 -14.27 11.66
C VAL A 78 12.53 -12.75 11.42
N LEU A 79 11.44 -12.03 11.68
CA LEU A 79 11.42 -10.56 11.62
C LEU A 79 12.32 -9.95 12.69
N SER A 80 12.26 -10.46 13.93
CA SER A 80 13.10 -10.06 15.05
C SER A 80 14.58 -10.22 14.72
N ASP A 81 14.99 -11.41 14.26
CA ASP A 81 16.36 -11.70 13.89
C ASP A 81 16.86 -10.81 12.72
N LYS A 82 16.02 -10.62 11.70
CA LYS A 82 16.40 -9.86 10.50
C LYS A 82 16.59 -8.36 10.76
N PHE A 83 15.68 -7.77 11.55
CA PHE A 83 15.62 -6.33 11.75
C PHE A 83 16.07 -5.89 13.16
N ASN A 84 16.54 -6.82 13.99
CA ASN A 84 16.91 -6.61 15.40
C ASN A 84 15.76 -5.98 16.21
N LEU A 85 14.59 -6.66 16.22
CA LEU A 85 13.36 -6.20 16.84
C LEU A 85 12.97 -7.03 18.05
N GLN A 86 12.12 -6.49 18.92
CA GLN A 86 11.47 -7.22 20.00
C GLN A 86 10.19 -7.89 19.49
N GLU A 87 10.06 -9.21 19.59
CA GLU A 87 8.90 -9.98 19.08
C GLU A 87 7.56 -9.52 19.66
N ASN A 88 7.53 -9.09 20.93
CA ASN A 88 6.33 -8.63 21.61
C ASN A 88 5.87 -7.22 21.18
N ARG A 89 6.66 -6.52 20.37
CA ARG A 89 6.32 -5.25 19.73
C ARG A 89 5.82 -5.41 18.29
N LEU A 90 5.74 -6.68 17.80
CA LEU A 90 5.27 -7.01 16.47
C LEU A 90 3.77 -7.37 16.48
N THR A 91 3.03 -6.83 15.51
CA THR A 91 1.66 -7.25 15.20
C THR A 91 1.61 -7.75 13.76
N ILE A 92 1.11 -8.99 13.55
CA ILE A 92 1.01 -9.61 12.23
C ILE A 92 -0.43 -9.50 11.74
N GLY A 93 -0.60 -9.02 10.49
CA GLY A 93 -1.90 -8.77 9.86
C GLY A 93 -2.08 -9.50 8.53
N ASN A 94 -3.32 -9.69 8.11
CA ASN A 94 -3.70 -10.21 6.80
C ASN A 94 -3.47 -9.14 5.70
N GLY A 95 -2.20 -8.78 5.49
CA GLY A 95 -1.72 -7.59 4.79
C GLY A 95 -1.64 -6.37 5.72
N SER A 96 -1.01 -5.28 5.23
CA SER A 96 -0.98 -4.01 5.97
C SER A 96 -2.36 -3.39 6.17
N ASN A 97 -3.35 -3.76 5.35
CA ASN A 97 -4.75 -3.33 5.53
C ASN A 97 -5.33 -3.75 6.89
N ASP A 98 -5.03 -4.97 7.36
CA ASP A 98 -5.42 -5.40 8.71
C ASP A 98 -4.84 -4.47 9.79
N ILE A 99 -3.58 -4.05 9.62
CA ILE A 99 -2.93 -3.15 10.57
C ILE A 99 -3.64 -1.78 10.61
N ILE A 100 -4.02 -1.25 9.43
CA ILE A 100 -4.80 -0.01 9.33
C ILE A 100 -6.15 -0.17 10.07
N GLU A 101 -6.85 -1.29 9.83
CA GLU A 101 -8.10 -1.63 10.51
C GLU A 101 -7.91 -1.74 12.03
N PHE A 102 -6.89 -2.46 12.50
CA PHE A 102 -6.65 -2.64 13.94
C PHE A 102 -6.38 -1.30 14.62
N VAL A 103 -5.51 -0.48 14.04
CA VAL A 103 -5.20 0.85 14.57
C VAL A 103 -6.46 1.72 14.59
N SER A 104 -7.20 1.78 13.50
CA SER A 104 -8.43 2.58 13.43
C SER A 104 -9.46 2.14 14.46
N ARG A 105 -9.70 0.83 14.60
CA ARG A 105 -10.65 0.27 15.58
C ARG A 105 -10.19 0.38 17.03
N CYS A 106 -8.88 0.47 17.29
CA CYS A 106 -8.36 0.69 18.64
C CYS A 106 -8.51 2.15 19.11
N PHE A 107 -8.34 3.10 18.20
CA PHE A 107 -8.12 4.50 18.58
C PHE A 107 -9.19 5.46 18.07
N LEU A 108 -10.10 5.04 17.17
CA LEU A 108 -11.17 5.89 16.63
C LEU A 108 -12.55 5.44 17.07
N SER A 109 -13.36 6.41 17.43
CA SER A 109 -14.81 6.34 17.60
C SER A 109 -15.48 7.44 16.79
N SER A 110 -16.80 7.50 16.79
CA SER A 110 -17.56 8.53 16.06
C SER A 110 -17.34 9.97 16.61
N SER A 111 -16.71 10.14 17.75
CA SER A 111 -16.34 11.45 18.30
C SER A 111 -14.91 11.88 17.96
N ASP A 112 -14.12 11.01 17.37
CA ASP A 112 -12.71 11.24 17.09
C ASP A 112 -12.48 11.63 15.63
N SER A 113 -11.27 12.11 15.33
CA SER A 113 -10.84 12.42 13.97
C SER A 113 -9.48 11.82 13.65
N ALA A 114 -9.23 11.65 12.36
CA ALA A 114 -7.91 11.28 11.84
C ALA A 114 -7.52 12.18 10.67
N VAL A 115 -6.24 12.56 10.59
CA VAL A 115 -5.66 13.39 9.53
C VAL A 115 -4.99 12.52 8.49
N PHE A 116 -5.19 12.82 7.21
CA PHE A 116 -4.48 12.24 6.08
C PHE A 116 -4.37 13.24 4.94
N SER A 117 -3.42 13.02 4.02
CA SER A 117 -3.19 13.94 2.91
C SER A 117 -4.26 13.82 1.82
N GLN A 118 -4.44 14.87 1.01
CA GLN A 118 -5.37 14.94 -0.12
C GLN A 118 -5.26 13.76 -1.08
N TYR A 119 -4.05 13.33 -1.39
CA TYR A 119 -3.79 12.17 -2.26
C TYR A 119 -3.32 10.97 -1.42
N ALA A 120 -4.13 10.58 -0.44
CA ALA A 120 -3.81 9.46 0.44
C ALA A 120 -4.30 8.12 -0.11
N PHE A 121 -3.74 7.04 0.39
CA PHE A 121 -4.22 5.69 0.08
C PHE A 121 -5.70 5.54 0.47
N ALA A 122 -6.51 5.07 -0.49
CA ALA A 122 -7.97 5.06 -0.37
C ALA A 122 -8.53 4.32 0.86
N ILE A 123 -7.75 3.43 1.47
CA ILE A 123 -8.20 2.68 2.65
C ILE A 123 -8.32 3.58 3.88
N TYR A 124 -7.50 4.63 4.02
CA TYR A 124 -7.60 5.50 5.19
C TYR A 124 -8.97 6.18 5.32
N PRO A 125 -9.46 6.95 4.33
CA PRO A 125 -10.79 7.54 4.42
C PRO A 125 -11.89 6.48 4.57
N LEU A 126 -11.78 5.31 3.92
CA LEU A 126 -12.78 4.25 4.01
C LEU A 126 -12.93 3.70 5.43
N VAL A 127 -11.83 3.38 6.11
CA VAL A 127 -11.89 2.83 7.48
C VAL A 127 -12.32 3.87 8.49
N ILE A 128 -11.88 5.14 8.34
CA ILE A 128 -12.28 6.25 9.20
C ILE A 128 -13.79 6.46 9.09
N GLN A 129 -14.30 6.55 7.86
CA GLN A 129 -15.74 6.73 7.60
C GLN A 129 -16.56 5.55 8.13
N ALA A 130 -16.10 4.29 7.94
CA ALA A 130 -16.79 3.10 8.42
C ALA A 130 -17.02 3.10 9.93
N LEU A 131 -16.11 3.72 10.69
CA LEU A 131 -16.21 3.88 12.15
C LEU A 131 -17.07 5.09 12.56
N GLY A 132 -17.54 5.90 11.60
CA GLY A 132 -18.25 7.15 11.84
C GLY A 132 -17.35 8.28 12.36
N ALA A 133 -16.04 8.11 12.31
CA ALA A 133 -15.07 9.13 12.71
C ALA A 133 -14.90 10.21 11.64
N GLU A 134 -14.39 11.37 12.03
CA GLU A 134 -14.13 12.47 11.10
C GLU A 134 -12.80 12.26 10.37
N GLY A 135 -12.85 12.20 9.03
CA GLY A 135 -11.65 12.24 8.18
C GLY A 135 -11.27 13.68 7.85
N ILE A 136 -10.09 14.12 8.29
CA ILE A 136 -9.56 15.46 8.01
C ILE A 136 -8.57 15.36 6.87
N VAL A 137 -8.95 15.90 5.70
CA VAL A 137 -8.09 15.92 4.51
C VAL A 137 -7.18 17.13 4.56
N SER A 138 -5.87 16.89 4.72
CA SER A 138 -4.85 17.96 4.63
C SER A 138 -4.48 18.21 3.17
N PRO A 139 -4.47 19.47 2.67
CA PRO A 139 -4.05 19.77 1.31
C PRO A 139 -2.61 19.33 1.03
N ALA A 140 -2.40 18.71 -0.13
CA ALA A 140 -1.08 18.31 -0.60
C ALA A 140 -0.34 19.50 -1.26
N THR A 141 0.98 19.40 -1.36
CA THR A 141 1.82 20.35 -2.12
C THR A 141 2.69 19.53 -3.08
N ASN A 142 2.69 19.88 -4.37
CA ASN A 142 3.46 19.15 -5.41
C ASN A 142 3.24 17.64 -5.38
N TRP A 143 1.99 17.19 -5.24
CA TRP A 143 1.58 15.77 -5.15
C TRP A 143 2.07 15.03 -3.90
N SER A 144 2.85 15.69 -3.05
CA SER A 144 3.41 15.13 -1.80
C SER A 144 2.59 15.53 -0.58
N HIS A 145 2.78 14.81 0.51
CA HIS A 145 2.30 15.26 1.83
C HIS A 145 2.92 16.62 2.17
N ASP A 146 2.10 17.54 2.66
CA ASP A 146 2.53 18.80 3.24
C ASP A 146 2.49 18.67 4.77
N LEU A 147 3.63 18.37 5.36
CA LEU A 147 3.73 18.06 6.79
C LEU A 147 3.30 19.24 7.67
N GLU A 148 3.58 20.49 7.26
CA GLU A 148 3.15 21.69 7.99
C GLU A 148 1.62 21.85 7.97
N LYS A 149 1.00 21.61 6.81
CA LYS A 149 -0.46 21.62 6.73
C LYS A 149 -1.08 20.47 7.53
N MET A 150 -0.46 19.29 7.54
CA MET A 150 -0.93 18.16 8.34
C MET A 150 -0.89 18.49 9.82
N LEU A 151 0.19 19.10 10.34
CA LEU A 151 0.26 19.59 11.72
C LEU A 151 -0.82 20.64 12.04
N SER A 152 -1.02 21.61 11.13
CA SER A 152 -2.04 22.65 11.32
C SER A 152 -3.47 22.14 11.20
N SER A 153 -3.68 20.96 10.63
CA SER A 153 -4.99 20.29 10.52
C SER A 153 -5.39 19.51 11.78
N ILE A 154 -4.49 19.38 12.75
CA ILE A 154 -4.78 18.68 14.01
C ILE A 154 -5.86 19.42 14.79
N LYS A 155 -6.89 18.69 15.21
CA LYS A 155 -7.96 19.16 16.11
C LYS A 155 -7.82 18.55 17.50
N SER A 156 -8.57 19.07 18.46
CA SER A 156 -8.56 18.55 19.84
C SER A 156 -9.04 17.10 19.97
N ASN A 157 -9.82 16.61 19.00
CA ASN A 157 -10.31 15.24 18.92
C ASN A 157 -9.52 14.36 17.94
N THR A 158 -8.40 14.84 17.39
CA THR A 158 -7.55 14.04 16.50
C THR A 158 -6.81 12.97 17.30
N LYS A 159 -6.84 11.73 16.79
CA LYS A 159 -6.20 10.56 17.40
C LYS A 159 -5.12 9.93 16.52
N ILE A 160 -5.25 10.03 15.21
CA ILE A 160 -4.34 9.38 14.26
C ILE A 160 -3.97 10.35 13.14
N ILE A 161 -2.71 10.30 12.72
CA ILE A 161 -2.23 10.89 11.47
C ILE A 161 -1.71 9.75 10.62
N PHE A 162 -2.27 9.58 9.41
CA PHE A 162 -1.81 8.59 8.43
C PHE A 162 -0.85 9.22 7.44
N ILE A 163 0.34 8.64 7.30
CA ILE A 163 1.37 9.03 6.33
C ILE A 163 1.83 7.78 5.59
N ALA A 164 1.72 7.77 4.26
CA ALA A 164 2.32 6.74 3.43
C ALA A 164 3.63 7.26 2.85
N ASN A 165 4.73 6.52 3.05
CA ASN A 165 6.03 6.89 2.52
C ASN A 165 6.78 5.66 1.99
N PRO A 166 6.97 5.55 0.66
CA PRO A 166 6.44 6.38 -0.43
C PRO A 166 4.91 6.40 -0.51
N ASN A 167 4.35 7.54 -0.94
CA ASN A 167 2.91 7.71 -1.03
C ASN A 167 2.29 6.92 -2.20
N ASN A 168 1.10 6.42 -2.00
CA ASN A 168 0.23 5.85 -3.04
C ASN A 168 -1.06 6.69 -3.10
N PRO A 169 -1.40 7.33 -4.26
CA PRO A 169 -1.03 6.94 -5.62
C PRO A 169 0.12 7.72 -6.26
N THR A 170 0.71 8.70 -5.63
CA THR A 170 1.61 9.65 -6.26
C THR A 170 3.04 9.13 -6.44
N GLY A 171 3.51 8.24 -5.57
CA GLY A 171 4.89 7.74 -5.55
C GLY A 171 5.89 8.69 -4.89
N THR A 172 5.43 9.86 -4.45
CA THR A 172 6.28 10.86 -3.78
C THR A 172 6.84 10.32 -2.47
N PHE A 173 8.00 10.84 -2.10
CA PHE A 173 8.76 10.41 -0.93
C PHE A 173 9.17 11.62 -0.10
N LEU A 174 9.10 11.49 1.20
CA LEU A 174 9.57 12.46 2.18
C LEU A 174 10.90 11.98 2.76
N PRO A 175 11.93 12.83 2.80
CA PRO A 175 13.20 12.51 3.45
C PRO A 175 13.03 12.13 4.92
N LYS A 176 13.92 11.28 5.42
CA LYS A 176 13.90 10.80 6.80
C LYS A 176 13.87 11.94 7.82
N GLU A 177 14.72 12.93 7.63
CA GLU A 177 14.85 14.07 8.55
C GLU A 177 13.56 14.88 8.66
N GLU A 178 12.84 15.06 7.54
CA GLU A 178 11.56 15.78 7.53
C GLU A 178 10.48 15.02 8.31
N LEU A 179 10.45 13.69 8.16
CA LEU A 179 9.51 12.84 8.89
C LEU A 179 9.84 12.76 10.39
N LEU A 180 11.12 12.77 10.76
CA LEU A 180 11.54 12.80 12.18
C LEU A 180 11.23 14.14 12.82
N ASP A 181 11.52 15.26 12.14
CA ASP A 181 11.13 16.60 12.60
C ASP A 181 9.62 16.69 12.81
N PHE A 182 8.85 16.27 11.83
CA PHE A 182 7.38 16.19 11.94
C PHE A 182 6.94 15.36 13.14
N SER A 183 7.49 14.15 13.30
CA SER A 183 7.12 13.24 14.41
C SER A 183 7.41 13.85 15.77
N SER A 184 8.51 14.62 15.90
CA SER A 184 8.87 15.32 17.13
C SER A 184 7.89 16.45 17.52
N ARG A 185 7.15 16.97 16.55
CA ARG A 185 6.20 18.08 16.72
C ARG A 185 4.75 17.63 16.87
N VAL A 186 4.46 16.35 16.57
CA VAL A 186 3.13 15.77 16.80
C VAL A 186 2.94 15.54 18.31
N PRO A 187 1.82 15.97 18.91
CA PRO A 187 1.52 15.70 20.32
C PRO A 187 1.57 14.19 20.64
N GLU A 188 2.17 13.83 21.76
CA GLU A 188 2.36 12.42 22.18
C GLU A 188 1.07 11.60 22.30
N ASN A 189 -0.07 12.25 22.48
CA ASN A 189 -1.39 11.63 22.54
C ASN A 189 -2.03 11.42 21.15
N ILE A 190 -1.31 11.68 20.06
CA ILE A 190 -1.73 11.44 18.68
C ILE A 190 -0.79 10.42 18.06
N LEU A 191 -1.36 9.34 17.53
CA LEU A 191 -0.61 8.28 16.86
C LEU A 191 -0.18 8.73 15.46
N VAL A 192 1.08 8.55 15.11
CA VAL A 192 1.59 8.66 13.75
C VAL A 192 1.66 7.26 13.13
N PHE A 193 0.78 6.97 12.18
CA PHE A 193 0.80 5.74 11.40
C PHE A 193 1.63 5.94 10.14
N LEU A 194 2.85 5.40 10.12
CA LEU A 194 3.72 5.43 8.95
C LEU A 194 3.55 4.15 8.13
N ASP A 195 2.88 4.27 6.98
CA ASP A 195 2.69 3.17 6.03
C ASP A 195 3.87 3.08 5.08
N GLN A 196 4.73 2.13 5.32
CA GLN A 196 5.89 1.82 4.51
C GLN A 196 5.65 0.63 3.56
N ALA A 197 4.49 0.57 2.91
CA ALA A 197 4.18 -0.52 1.97
C ALA A 197 5.18 -0.63 0.80
N TYR A 198 5.88 0.45 0.48
CA TYR A 198 6.86 0.52 -0.61
C TYR A 198 8.30 0.73 -0.11
N PHE A 199 8.55 0.56 1.19
CA PHE A 199 9.83 0.76 1.85
C PHE A 199 11.01 0.06 1.16
N ASP A 200 10.84 -1.19 0.75
CA ASP A 200 11.93 -1.94 0.12
C ASP A 200 12.43 -1.28 -1.16
N TYR A 201 11.55 -0.58 -1.90
CA TYR A 201 11.90 0.17 -3.10
C TYR A 201 12.56 1.50 -2.76
N SER A 202 11.99 2.28 -1.81
CA SER A 202 12.56 3.58 -1.41
C SER A 202 13.91 3.42 -0.72
N SER A 203 14.02 2.51 0.23
CA SER A 203 15.27 2.26 0.98
C SER A 203 16.43 1.70 0.16
N TYR A 204 16.15 1.27 -1.08
CA TYR A 204 17.18 0.88 -2.04
C TYR A 204 17.81 2.09 -2.76
N GLU A 205 17.09 3.20 -2.83
CA GLU A 205 17.48 4.43 -3.53
C GLU A 205 17.79 5.58 -2.56
N GLU A 206 17.11 5.67 -1.40
CA GLU A 206 17.18 6.78 -0.44
C GLU A 206 17.21 6.29 1.01
N GLU A 207 17.62 7.12 1.95
CA GLU A 207 17.51 6.83 3.38
C GLU A 207 16.07 7.07 3.88
N ASP A 208 15.52 6.09 4.61
CA ASP A 208 14.15 6.11 5.11
C ASP A 208 14.11 5.82 6.62
N ILE A 209 12.98 6.15 7.26
CA ILE A 209 12.72 5.79 8.67
C ILE A 209 12.76 4.28 8.82
N THR A 210 13.47 3.83 9.87
CA THR A 210 13.63 2.42 10.22
C THR A 210 12.90 2.11 11.54
N PHE A 211 12.81 0.83 11.89
CA PHE A 211 12.21 0.42 13.15
C PHE A 211 12.95 0.92 14.41
N GLN A 212 14.24 1.23 14.28
CA GLN A 212 15.05 1.75 15.38
C GLN A 212 14.66 3.18 15.76
N ASP A 213 14.15 3.95 14.80
CA ASP A 213 13.70 5.33 15.03
C ASP A 213 12.45 5.39 15.95
N ILE A 214 11.68 4.28 16.08
CA ILE A 214 10.51 4.20 17.00
C ILE A 214 10.90 4.35 18.49
N GLU A 215 12.14 4.05 18.85
CA GLU A 215 12.60 4.16 20.24
C GLU A 215 12.52 5.61 20.76
N GLU A 216 12.66 6.59 19.88
CA GLU A 216 12.58 8.01 20.21
C GLU A 216 11.16 8.57 20.08
N TYR A 217 10.26 7.85 19.38
CA TYR A 217 8.89 8.30 19.10
C TYR A 217 7.86 7.23 19.49
N PRO A 218 7.46 7.12 20.76
CA PRO A 218 6.59 6.05 21.27
C PRO A 218 5.18 6.06 20.66
N ASN A 219 4.73 7.18 20.09
CA ASN A 219 3.49 7.34 19.36
C ASN A 219 3.63 7.04 17.84
N LEU A 220 4.81 6.63 17.35
CA LEU A 220 5.02 6.20 15.98
C LEU A 220 4.76 4.69 15.84
N LEU A 221 4.02 4.30 14.82
CA LEU A 221 3.85 2.93 14.35
C LEU A 221 4.31 2.84 12.90
N ILE A 222 5.15 1.86 12.59
CA ILE A 222 5.55 1.54 11.21
C ILE A 222 4.81 0.29 10.76
N SER A 223 4.15 0.35 9.59
CA SER A 223 3.50 -0.78 8.93
C SER A 223 4.23 -1.15 7.64
N ARG A 224 4.48 -2.45 7.41
CA ARG A 224 5.06 -3.00 6.17
C ARG A 224 4.25 -4.17 5.63
N THR A 225 4.43 -4.48 4.36
CA THR A 225 3.71 -5.56 3.67
C THR A 225 4.65 -6.44 2.86
N PHE A 226 4.29 -7.71 2.71
CA PHE A 226 4.94 -8.63 1.78
C PHE A 226 4.29 -8.63 0.39
N SER A 227 3.26 -7.81 0.19
CA SER A 227 2.49 -7.78 -1.06
C SER A 227 3.25 -7.18 -2.24
N LYS A 228 4.27 -6.34 -1.99
CA LYS A 228 4.97 -5.54 -3.00
C LYS A 228 6.29 -6.17 -3.39
N ALA A 229 7.42 -5.73 -2.86
CA ALA A 229 8.75 -6.20 -3.24
C ALA A 229 8.96 -7.71 -3.07
N TYR A 230 8.28 -8.34 -2.12
CA TYR A 230 8.35 -9.79 -1.90
C TYR A 230 7.43 -10.62 -2.81
N GLY A 231 6.52 -9.99 -3.58
CA GLY A 231 5.65 -10.68 -4.54
C GLY A 231 4.57 -11.57 -3.92
N LEU A 232 4.17 -11.34 -2.67
CA LEU A 232 3.20 -12.19 -1.95
C LEU A 232 1.80 -11.55 -1.85
N ALA A 233 1.41 -10.72 -2.83
CA ALA A 233 0.14 -9.99 -2.79
C ALA A 233 -1.08 -10.89 -2.57
N GLY A 234 -1.14 -12.04 -3.23
CA GLY A 234 -2.25 -13.01 -3.13
C GLY A 234 -2.33 -13.74 -1.79
N LEU A 235 -1.23 -13.80 -1.01
CA LEU A 235 -1.20 -14.48 0.28
C LEU A 235 -1.67 -13.61 1.44
N ARG A 236 -1.75 -12.29 1.25
CA ARG A 236 -2.24 -11.35 2.26
C ARG A 236 -1.46 -11.42 3.58
N VAL A 237 -0.24 -10.95 3.62
CA VAL A 237 0.57 -10.87 4.84
C VAL A 237 1.30 -9.54 4.95
N GLY A 238 1.27 -8.98 6.15
CA GLY A 238 1.94 -7.75 6.52
C GLY A 238 2.16 -7.70 8.02
N PHE A 239 2.82 -6.68 8.50
CA PHE A 239 3.10 -6.51 9.91
C PHE A 239 3.29 -5.05 10.29
N SER A 240 3.19 -4.77 11.57
CA SER A 240 3.63 -3.50 12.15
C SER A 240 4.60 -3.72 13.31
N TYR A 241 5.40 -2.69 13.57
CA TYR A 241 6.23 -2.54 14.73
C TYR A 241 5.90 -1.21 15.42
N SER A 242 5.76 -1.23 16.75
CA SER A 242 5.34 -0.07 17.53
C SER A 242 5.84 -0.15 18.98
N SER A 243 5.40 0.75 19.86
CA SER A 243 5.63 0.60 21.29
C SER A 243 5.02 -0.69 21.82
N LEU A 244 5.54 -1.21 22.93
CA LEU A 244 5.04 -2.45 23.56
C LEU A 244 3.55 -2.36 23.89
N GLU A 245 3.13 -1.23 24.46
CA GLU A 245 1.74 -1.00 24.84
C GLU A 245 0.80 -0.98 23.62
N MET A 246 1.20 -0.29 22.56
CA MET A 246 0.43 -0.23 21.32
C MET A 246 0.30 -1.61 20.68
N ALA A 247 1.40 -2.37 20.59
CA ALA A 247 1.39 -3.73 20.06
C ALA A 247 0.47 -4.67 20.88
N ASP A 248 0.41 -4.51 22.20
CA ASP A 248 -0.50 -5.26 23.05
C ASP A 248 -1.96 -4.96 22.70
N TYR A 249 -2.36 -3.68 22.58
CA TYR A 249 -3.72 -3.31 22.17
C TYR A 249 -4.08 -3.85 20.79
N LEU A 250 -3.20 -3.74 19.79
CA LEU A 250 -3.45 -4.27 18.46
C LEU A 250 -3.61 -5.78 18.46
N ASN A 251 -2.81 -6.51 19.24
CA ASN A 251 -2.92 -7.96 19.36
C ASN A 251 -4.20 -8.42 20.10
N ARG A 252 -4.82 -7.58 20.96
CA ARG A 252 -6.12 -7.87 21.60
C ARG A 252 -7.29 -7.80 20.62
N ILE A 253 -7.25 -6.88 19.65
CA ILE A 253 -8.35 -6.68 18.68
C ILE A 253 -8.22 -7.55 17.43
N ARG A 254 -7.04 -8.06 17.18
CA ARG A 254 -6.74 -8.93 16.05
C ARG A 254 -7.62 -10.19 16.09
N GLN A 255 -8.19 -10.54 14.92
CA GLN A 255 -8.98 -11.77 14.80
C GLN A 255 -8.10 -13.01 15.09
N PRO A 256 -8.61 -14.02 15.80
CA PRO A 256 -7.90 -15.28 15.96
C PRO A 256 -7.55 -15.89 14.60
N PHE A 257 -6.30 -16.36 14.45
CA PHE A 257 -5.82 -17.01 13.22
C PHE A 257 -5.95 -16.17 11.94
N ASN A 258 -5.85 -14.84 12.05
CA ASN A 258 -6.08 -13.89 10.95
C ASN A 258 -5.14 -14.09 9.75
N VAL A 259 -3.94 -14.60 9.93
CA VAL A 259 -2.98 -14.86 8.86
C VAL A 259 -2.84 -16.34 8.60
N ASN A 260 -3.13 -16.78 7.38
CA ASN A 260 -3.11 -18.19 7.00
C ASN A 260 -1.68 -18.79 7.05
N SER A 261 -1.59 -20.12 7.20
CA SER A 261 -0.32 -20.83 7.34
C SER A 261 0.60 -20.68 6.14
N LEU A 262 0.07 -20.69 4.92
CA LEU A 262 0.87 -20.54 3.70
C LEU A 262 1.49 -19.15 3.62
N ALA A 263 0.76 -18.12 4.05
CA ALA A 263 1.25 -16.74 4.10
C ALA A 263 2.40 -16.58 5.10
N GLN A 264 2.26 -17.17 6.30
CA GLN A 264 3.31 -17.13 7.32
C GLN A 264 4.60 -17.79 6.81
N ILE A 265 4.51 -19.02 6.32
CA ILE A 265 5.66 -19.79 5.80
C ILE A 265 6.30 -19.11 4.58
N ALA A 266 5.49 -18.54 3.69
CA ALA A 266 6.00 -17.83 2.52
C ALA A 266 6.75 -16.56 2.92
N ALA A 267 6.22 -15.78 3.88
CA ALA A 267 6.87 -14.58 4.39
C ALA A 267 8.19 -14.88 5.10
N GLU A 268 8.23 -15.91 5.97
CA GLU A 268 9.44 -16.40 6.62
C GLU A 268 10.54 -16.73 5.59
N THR A 269 10.14 -17.49 4.55
CA THR A 269 11.08 -17.91 3.50
C THR A 269 11.53 -16.75 2.63
N ALA A 270 10.61 -15.86 2.23
CA ALA A 270 10.92 -14.69 1.40
C ALA A 270 11.87 -13.72 2.10
N LEU A 271 11.76 -13.54 3.43
CA LEU A 271 12.68 -12.74 4.24
C LEU A 271 14.13 -13.25 4.16
N SER A 272 14.34 -14.54 3.94
CA SER A 272 15.69 -15.13 3.80
C SER A 272 16.23 -15.08 2.37
N ASP A 273 15.37 -14.94 1.34
CA ASP A 273 15.77 -14.91 -0.07
C ASP A 273 16.12 -13.49 -0.54
N GLN A 274 17.22 -12.95 -0.03
CA GLN A 274 17.70 -11.61 -0.38
C GLN A 274 18.03 -11.47 -1.87
N ASN A 275 18.46 -12.56 -2.53
CA ASN A 275 18.78 -12.54 -3.95
C ASN A 275 17.52 -12.27 -4.82
N HIS A 276 16.38 -12.85 -4.45
CA HIS A 276 15.12 -12.61 -5.15
C HIS A 276 14.64 -11.17 -4.91
N LEU A 277 14.70 -10.69 -3.68
CA LEU A 277 14.35 -9.30 -3.35
C LEU A 277 15.21 -8.32 -4.15
N LEU A 278 16.54 -8.48 -4.16
CA LEU A 278 17.45 -7.61 -4.93
C LEU A 278 17.16 -7.64 -6.44
N LYS A 279 16.76 -8.77 -7.00
CA LYS A 279 16.35 -8.84 -8.41
C LYS A 279 15.10 -7.96 -8.66
N SER A 280 14.13 -8.02 -7.77
CA SER A 280 12.91 -7.19 -7.83
C SER A 280 13.25 -5.70 -7.79
N LEU A 281 14.09 -5.28 -6.84
CA LEU A 281 14.48 -3.88 -6.67
C LEU A 281 15.26 -3.35 -7.87
N LYS A 282 16.25 -4.12 -8.38
CA LYS A 282 17.03 -3.75 -9.57
C LYS A 282 16.17 -3.64 -10.82
N LEU A 283 15.24 -4.58 -11.03
CA LEU A 283 14.31 -4.52 -12.16
C LEU A 283 13.48 -3.23 -12.06
N ASN A 284 12.89 -2.96 -10.89
CA ASN A 284 12.10 -1.75 -10.67
C ASN A 284 12.88 -0.48 -11.01
N THR A 285 14.08 -0.30 -10.46
CA THR A 285 14.89 0.90 -10.71
C THR A 285 15.28 1.00 -12.18
N THR A 286 15.70 -0.10 -12.82
CA THR A 286 16.11 -0.10 -14.23
C THR A 286 14.94 0.24 -15.16
N GLU A 287 13.82 -0.43 -15.01
CA GLU A 287 12.65 -0.25 -15.86
C GLU A 287 11.97 1.12 -15.62
N LYS A 288 11.97 1.61 -14.39
CA LYS A 288 11.52 2.97 -14.04
C LYS A 288 12.27 4.04 -14.85
N GLN A 289 13.59 3.94 -14.94
CA GLN A 289 14.39 4.87 -15.71
C GLN A 289 14.12 4.80 -17.23
N ILE A 290 13.80 3.61 -17.75
CA ILE A 290 13.39 3.45 -19.15
C ILE A 290 12.05 4.13 -19.39
N LEU A 291 11.06 3.90 -18.51
CA LEU A 291 9.74 4.53 -18.60
C LEU A 291 9.83 6.06 -18.51
N TYR A 292 10.65 6.61 -17.61
CA TYR A 292 10.87 8.06 -17.53
C TYR A 292 11.40 8.65 -18.85
N LYS A 293 12.44 8.02 -19.45
CA LYS A 293 12.97 8.46 -20.75
C LYS A 293 11.91 8.41 -21.86
N GLU A 294 11.03 7.43 -21.83
CA GLU A 294 9.94 7.32 -22.80
C GLU A 294 8.89 8.41 -22.59
N PHE A 295 8.48 8.70 -21.34
CA PHE A 295 7.59 9.81 -21.03
C PHE A 295 8.19 11.15 -21.46
N ASP A 296 9.47 11.41 -21.15
CA ASP A 296 10.19 12.61 -21.58
C ASP A 296 10.18 12.73 -23.11
N SER A 297 10.47 11.64 -23.84
CA SER A 297 10.54 11.63 -25.31
C SER A 297 9.19 11.92 -25.97
N LEU A 298 8.09 11.52 -25.31
CA LEU A 298 6.71 11.74 -25.75
C LEU A 298 6.11 13.03 -25.16
N GLY A 299 6.87 13.74 -24.33
CA GLY A 299 6.47 14.99 -23.68
C GLY A 299 5.36 14.82 -22.65
N PHE A 300 5.25 13.64 -21.99
CA PHE A 300 4.34 13.43 -20.88
C PHE A 300 4.95 13.89 -19.56
N GLU A 301 4.19 14.61 -18.77
CA GLU A 301 4.55 14.92 -17.39
C GLU A 301 4.24 13.75 -16.49
N TYR A 302 5.10 13.46 -15.53
CA TYR A 302 4.93 12.38 -14.56
C TYR A 302 5.38 12.82 -13.17
N ILE A 303 4.90 12.14 -12.15
CA ILE A 303 5.30 12.36 -10.76
C ILE A 303 6.50 11.44 -10.47
N PRO A 304 7.69 11.97 -10.13
CA PRO A 304 8.84 11.16 -9.72
C PRO A 304 8.47 10.24 -8.56
N SER A 305 8.80 8.95 -8.67
CA SER A 305 8.33 7.92 -7.75
C SER A 305 9.48 7.10 -7.16
N LEU A 306 9.42 6.86 -5.85
CA LEU A 306 10.25 5.87 -5.15
C LEU A 306 9.48 4.58 -4.82
N ALA A 307 8.31 4.37 -5.43
CA ALA A 307 7.55 3.12 -5.38
C ALA A 307 7.77 2.26 -6.63
N ASN A 308 6.96 1.21 -6.80
CA ASN A 308 6.97 0.34 -7.99
C ASN A 308 5.90 0.72 -9.04
N PHE A 309 5.60 2.00 -9.14
CA PHE A 309 4.63 2.54 -10.09
C PHE A 309 4.99 3.97 -10.45
N ILE A 310 4.43 4.47 -11.55
CA ILE A 310 4.53 5.87 -11.98
C ILE A 310 3.12 6.41 -12.22
N CYS A 311 2.84 7.61 -11.72
CA CYS A 311 1.64 8.36 -12.01
C CYS A 311 1.99 9.45 -13.04
N PHE A 312 1.26 9.53 -14.16
CA PHE A 312 1.55 10.47 -15.23
C PHE A 312 0.29 11.20 -15.70
N ASP A 313 0.46 12.45 -16.18
CA ASP A 313 -0.62 13.25 -16.76
C ASP A 313 -0.90 12.81 -18.20
N CYS A 314 -2.15 12.48 -18.51
CA CYS A 314 -2.61 12.02 -19.82
C CYS A 314 -2.79 13.17 -20.84
N LYS A 315 -2.57 14.43 -20.45
CA LYS A 315 -2.87 15.64 -21.23
C LYS A 315 -4.35 15.78 -21.62
N GLY A 316 -5.24 15.07 -20.94
CA GLY A 316 -6.67 15.03 -21.22
C GLY A 316 -7.43 14.22 -20.19
N ASP A 317 -8.62 13.76 -20.51
CA ASP A 317 -9.39 12.88 -19.63
C ASP A 317 -8.72 11.49 -19.54
N ALA A 318 -8.35 11.10 -18.32
CA ALA A 318 -7.68 9.84 -18.08
C ALA A 318 -8.55 8.62 -18.39
N ASP A 319 -9.89 8.74 -18.28
CA ASP A 319 -10.79 7.62 -18.55
C ASP A 319 -10.88 7.30 -20.05
N GLU A 320 -10.76 8.31 -20.94
CA GLU A 320 -10.69 8.09 -22.39
C GLU A 320 -9.43 7.29 -22.76
N LEU A 321 -8.26 7.70 -22.25
CA LEU A 321 -7.02 7.00 -22.49
C LEU A 321 -7.00 5.63 -21.83
N PHE A 322 -7.61 5.49 -20.65
CA PHE A 322 -7.79 4.20 -19.96
C PHE A 322 -8.58 3.22 -20.81
N GLN A 323 -9.71 3.62 -21.41
CA GLN A 323 -10.51 2.77 -22.30
C GLN A 323 -9.70 2.36 -23.54
N SER A 324 -8.96 3.30 -24.13
CA SER A 324 -8.09 3.01 -25.28
C SER A 324 -7.01 1.98 -24.93
N PHE A 325 -6.42 2.04 -23.73
CA PHE A 325 -5.49 1.01 -23.28
C PHE A 325 -6.15 -0.38 -23.11
N LEU A 326 -7.38 -0.41 -22.61
CA LEU A 326 -8.12 -1.68 -22.50
C LEU A 326 -8.31 -2.35 -23.89
N GLU A 327 -8.62 -1.56 -24.92
CA GLU A 327 -8.74 -2.05 -26.32
C GLU A 327 -7.40 -2.59 -26.86
N GLU A 328 -6.28 -2.04 -26.42
CA GLU A 328 -4.92 -2.55 -26.73
C GLU A 328 -4.49 -3.72 -25.81
N GLY A 329 -5.37 -4.23 -24.96
CA GLY A 329 -5.07 -5.33 -24.03
C GLY A 329 -4.13 -4.94 -22.90
N ILE A 330 -4.21 -3.70 -22.44
CA ILE A 330 -3.38 -3.17 -21.33
C ILE A 330 -4.27 -2.62 -20.22
N ILE A 331 -4.14 -3.17 -19.04
CA ILE A 331 -4.87 -2.71 -17.85
C ILE A 331 -3.98 -1.82 -17.01
N VAL A 332 -4.27 -0.52 -17.01
CA VAL A 332 -3.66 0.50 -16.16
C VAL A 332 -4.63 0.93 -15.05
N ARG A 333 -4.33 1.98 -14.27
CA ARG A 333 -5.21 2.48 -13.21
C ARG A 333 -5.55 3.94 -13.42
N SER A 334 -6.86 4.26 -13.57
CA SER A 334 -7.34 5.65 -13.50
C SER A 334 -7.21 6.18 -12.07
N MET A 335 -6.76 7.44 -11.97
CA MET A 335 -6.58 8.12 -10.70
C MET A 335 -7.75 9.04 -10.36
N ARG A 336 -8.85 9.00 -11.08
CA ARG A 336 -10.06 9.81 -10.86
C ARG A 336 -10.59 9.70 -9.43
N VAL A 337 -10.60 8.49 -8.88
CA VAL A 337 -11.04 8.22 -7.49
C VAL A 337 -10.18 8.90 -6.42
N TYR A 338 -9.00 9.38 -6.79
CA TYR A 338 -8.09 10.14 -5.93
C TYR A 338 -8.17 11.65 -6.18
N GLY A 339 -9.14 12.13 -6.96
CA GLY A 339 -9.25 13.54 -7.34
C GLY A 339 -8.23 13.98 -8.39
N MET A 340 -7.69 13.03 -9.18
CA MET A 340 -6.70 13.25 -10.23
C MET A 340 -7.26 12.82 -11.60
N PRO A 341 -8.27 13.56 -12.16
CA PRO A 341 -9.04 13.10 -13.33
C PRO A 341 -8.23 13.02 -14.63
N ASN A 342 -7.07 13.65 -14.68
CA ASN A 342 -6.19 13.67 -15.85
C ASN A 342 -4.99 12.71 -15.71
N HIS A 343 -4.95 11.88 -14.67
CA HIS A 343 -3.80 11.03 -14.42
C HIS A 343 -4.14 9.53 -14.51
N LEU A 344 -3.20 8.79 -15.07
CA LEU A 344 -3.13 7.33 -14.98
C LEU A 344 -1.93 6.92 -14.13
N ARG A 345 -2.07 5.78 -13.47
CA ARG A 345 -0.95 5.14 -12.76
C ARG A 345 -0.65 3.80 -13.40
N ILE A 346 0.62 3.56 -13.70
CA ILE A 346 1.13 2.29 -14.19
C ILE A 346 2.06 1.66 -13.18
N THR A 347 1.93 0.36 -12.98
CA THR A 347 2.92 -0.46 -12.26
C THR A 347 4.14 -0.64 -13.16
N ILE A 348 5.32 -0.60 -12.59
CA ILE A 348 6.56 -0.94 -13.32
C ILE A 348 6.59 -2.45 -13.50
N GLY A 349 6.39 -2.89 -14.74
CA GLY A 349 6.33 -4.27 -15.16
C GLY A 349 7.70 -4.88 -15.51
N THR A 350 7.69 -6.06 -16.11
CA THR A 350 8.85 -6.62 -16.81
C THR A 350 9.18 -5.77 -18.03
N LYS A 351 10.36 -5.98 -18.62
CA LYS A 351 10.77 -5.30 -19.85
C LYS A 351 9.73 -5.49 -20.97
N GLU A 352 9.20 -6.70 -21.11
CA GLU A 352 8.21 -7.06 -22.13
C GLU A 352 6.87 -6.34 -21.89
N GLU A 353 6.40 -6.30 -20.64
CA GLU A 353 5.16 -5.61 -20.26
C GLU A 353 5.28 -4.09 -20.47
N ASN A 354 6.41 -3.50 -20.05
CA ASN A 354 6.67 -2.08 -20.24
C ASN A 354 6.80 -1.71 -21.72
N LEU A 355 7.46 -2.56 -22.53
CA LEU A 355 7.56 -2.33 -23.98
C LEU A 355 6.19 -2.37 -24.65
N LYS A 356 5.30 -3.29 -24.26
CA LYS A 356 3.93 -3.35 -24.76
C LYS A 356 3.16 -2.08 -24.41
N PHE A 357 3.28 -1.61 -23.16
CA PHE A 357 2.69 -0.35 -22.73
C PHE A 357 3.23 0.84 -23.54
N ILE A 358 4.55 0.97 -23.71
CA ILE A 358 5.19 2.06 -24.45
C ILE A 358 4.69 2.07 -25.90
N ASN A 359 4.63 0.92 -26.57
CA ASN A 359 4.17 0.82 -27.95
C ASN A 359 2.70 1.24 -28.10
N ALA A 360 1.84 0.83 -27.16
CA ALA A 360 0.45 1.27 -27.15
C ALA A 360 0.34 2.78 -26.87
N LEU A 361 1.07 3.30 -25.89
CA LEU A 361 1.09 4.74 -25.61
C LEU A 361 1.47 5.55 -26.84
N ARG A 362 2.55 5.15 -27.54
CA ARG A 362 2.99 5.80 -28.80
C ARG A 362 1.91 5.74 -29.89
N LYS A 363 1.25 4.60 -30.06
CA LYS A 363 0.17 4.42 -31.03
C LYS A 363 -1.02 5.33 -30.73
N LEU A 364 -1.44 5.40 -29.46
CA LEU A 364 -2.60 6.16 -29.03
C LEU A 364 -2.37 7.68 -28.99
N THR A 365 -1.12 8.14 -29.00
CA THR A 365 -0.78 9.58 -28.88
C THR A 365 -0.19 10.17 -30.16
N ASN A 366 0.21 9.38 -31.14
CA ASN A 366 0.70 9.83 -32.45
C ASN A 366 -0.34 9.71 -33.58
N GLY A 367 -1.56 9.31 -33.30
CA GLY A 367 -2.71 9.28 -34.20
C GLY A 367 -3.63 10.45 -33.93
#